data_068f64cbf18def47f55ac642967c27b7
#
_entry.id   068f64cbf18def47f55ac642967c27b7
#
_cell.length_a   1.000
_cell.length_b   1.000
_cell.length_c   1.000
_cell.angle_alpha   90.00
_cell.angle_beta   90.00
_cell.angle_gamma   90.00
#
_symmetry.space_group_name_H-M   'P 1'
#
loop_
_entity.id
_entity.type
_entity.pdbx_description
1 polymer ?
#
loop_
_entity_poly.entity_id
_entity_poly.type
_entity_poly.pdbx_seq_one_letter_code
_entity_poly.pdbx_strand_id
1 'polypeptide(L)'
;GSTQVPAIVTNIRHVLNINNGEHDAARVLKTNEIGVVELATDAAVTLIPYNQNRFRGNFILVDRATMNTVGAGMVTHALRRSANISEHHYEIDREARAAQKNQTAKVIWLTGLSGSGKSTIANALEKKLFSLGMHAYVLDGDNMRLGLNKDLGFTREDRAENVRRVSEVAHTLYDAGLITIVALVSPFAEDRAQAKSLFPEGEFAEVWVKTSARVCAERDPKGLYKKAASGQLPNLSGVGQEYEEPQAAELILDGTLPVEENLQLLLKTVLV
;
A
#
# COMPACT_ATOMS: atom_id res chain seq x y z
N GLY A 1 37.38 4.62 -7.91
CA GLY A 1 37.13 3.18 -8.03
C GLY A 1 35.71 2.92 -8.46
N SER A 2 35.44 1.88 -9.21
CA SER A 2 34.09 1.44 -9.58
C SER A 2 33.48 0.66 -8.41
N THR A 3 32.37 1.12 -7.88
CA THR A 3 31.56 0.39 -6.89
C THR A 3 30.40 -0.26 -7.62
N GLN A 4 30.16 -1.55 -7.38
CA GLN A 4 28.99 -2.27 -7.88
C GLN A 4 28.03 -2.52 -6.73
N VAL A 5 26.77 -2.15 -6.92
CA VAL A 5 25.71 -2.38 -5.94
C VAL A 5 24.44 -2.83 -6.67
N PRO A 6 23.65 -3.73 -6.11
CA PRO A 6 22.31 -4.01 -6.60
C PRO A 6 21.48 -2.74 -6.61
N ALA A 7 20.72 -2.53 -7.69
CA ALA A 7 19.84 -1.38 -7.81
C ALA A 7 18.54 -1.77 -8.49
N ILE A 8 17.46 -1.09 -8.12
CA ILE A 8 16.14 -1.24 -8.71
C ILE A 8 15.66 0.11 -9.21
N VAL A 9 15.11 0.14 -10.42
CA VAL A 9 14.38 1.31 -10.93
C VAL A 9 13.03 1.36 -10.21
N THR A 10 12.86 2.33 -9.32
CA THR A 10 11.64 2.46 -8.52
C THR A 10 10.57 3.29 -9.22
N ASN A 11 10.98 4.20 -10.10
CA ASN A 11 10.05 5.05 -10.83
C ASN A 11 10.69 5.56 -12.14
N ILE A 12 9.87 5.71 -13.18
CA ILE A 12 10.22 6.44 -14.40
C ILE A 12 9.39 7.72 -14.40
N ARG A 13 10.04 8.86 -14.19
CA ARG A 13 9.33 10.14 -14.11
C ARG A 13 8.77 10.56 -15.46
N HIS A 14 9.61 10.48 -16.49
CA HIS A 14 9.24 10.76 -17.87
C HIS A 14 10.32 10.29 -18.85
N VAL A 15 9.94 10.14 -20.09
CA VAL A 15 10.85 9.98 -21.24
C VAL A 15 11.02 11.34 -21.90
N LEU A 16 12.24 11.66 -22.32
CA LEU A 16 12.54 12.88 -23.05
C LEU A 16 12.37 12.62 -24.54
N ASN A 17 11.45 13.31 -25.17
CA ASN A 17 11.32 13.32 -26.62
C ASN A 17 12.43 14.18 -27.22
N ILE A 18 13.41 13.53 -27.84
CA ILE A 18 14.61 14.20 -28.39
C ILE A 18 14.31 15.10 -29.57
N ASN A 19 13.15 14.99 -30.21
CA ASN A 19 12.81 15.79 -31.40
C ASN A 19 12.21 17.14 -31.03
N ASN A 20 11.40 17.20 -29.93
CA ASN A 20 10.70 18.42 -29.53
C ASN A 20 11.03 18.88 -28.09
N GLY A 21 11.81 18.09 -27.34
CA GLY A 21 12.18 18.40 -25.95
C GLY A 21 11.05 18.21 -24.94
N GLU A 22 9.91 17.64 -25.34
CA GLU A 22 8.79 17.40 -24.44
C GLU A 22 9.02 16.19 -23.54
N HIS A 23 8.30 16.15 -22.42
CA HIS A 23 8.36 15.08 -21.43
C HIS A 23 7.12 14.19 -21.57
N ASP A 24 7.34 12.98 -22.07
CA ASP A 24 6.28 12.00 -22.26
C ASP A 24 6.17 11.06 -21.04
N ALA A 25 4.95 10.77 -20.61
CA ALA A 25 4.73 9.79 -19.57
C ALA A 25 5.03 8.37 -20.09
N ALA A 26 5.86 7.61 -19.36
CA ALA A 26 6.19 6.23 -19.73
C ALA A 26 6.32 5.35 -18.50
N ARG A 27 6.00 4.07 -18.66
CA ARG A 27 6.20 3.03 -17.65
C ARG A 27 7.40 2.13 -17.94
N VAL A 28 7.96 2.23 -19.13
CA VAL A 28 9.11 1.45 -19.60
C VAL A 28 9.95 2.37 -20.45
N LEU A 29 11.27 2.30 -20.27
CA LEU A 29 12.23 2.89 -21.20
C LEU A 29 12.60 1.83 -22.26
N LYS A 30 12.36 2.14 -23.52
CA LYS A 30 12.76 1.29 -24.64
C LYS A 30 14.22 1.54 -25.03
N THR A 31 14.73 0.69 -25.89
CA THR A 31 16.07 0.87 -26.47
C THR A 31 16.18 2.23 -27.15
N ASN A 32 17.27 2.94 -26.87
CA ASN A 32 17.57 4.29 -27.39
C ASN A 32 16.64 5.41 -26.88
N GLU A 33 15.85 5.18 -25.85
CA GLU A 33 15.12 6.24 -25.17
C GLU A 33 15.95 6.86 -24.04
N ILE A 34 15.76 8.14 -23.83
CA ILE A 34 16.34 8.90 -22.73
C ILE A 34 15.22 9.27 -21.76
N GLY A 35 15.41 9.05 -20.48
CA GLY A 35 14.40 9.39 -19.48
C GLY A 35 14.99 9.72 -18.12
N VAL A 36 14.16 10.28 -17.27
CA VAL A 36 14.50 10.52 -15.88
C VAL A 36 13.88 9.41 -15.03
N VAL A 37 14.74 8.71 -14.29
CA VAL A 37 14.36 7.58 -13.46
C VAL A 37 14.82 7.78 -12.01
N GLU A 38 14.13 7.14 -11.08
CA GLU A 38 14.53 7.02 -9.69
C GLU A 38 15.09 5.61 -9.47
N LEU A 39 16.24 5.55 -8.83
CA LEU A 39 16.92 4.29 -8.49
C LEU A 39 17.02 4.14 -6.99
N ALA A 40 16.70 2.97 -6.48
CA ALA A 40 17.04 2.56 -5.12
C ALA A 40 18.22 1.57 -5.17
N THR A 41 19.16 1.72 -4.25
CA THR A 41 20.33 0.84 -4.12
C THR A 41 20.27 0.10 -2.78
N ASP A 42 20.65 -1.19 -2.76
CA ASP A 42 20.65 -2.02 -1.56
C ASP A 42 21.73 -1.61 -0.55
N ALA A 43 22.72 -0.84 -0.98
CA ALA A 43 23.81 -0.35 -0.13
C ALA A 43 24.04 1.15 -0.34
N ALA A 44 24.60 1.80 0.67
CA ALA A 44 24.97 3.21 0.58
C ALA A 44 26.06 3.43 -0.50
N VAL A 45 25.78 4.32 -1.44
CA VAL A 45 26.71 4.71 -2.51
C VAL A 45 27.03 6.19 -2.38
N THR A 46 28.31 6.52 -2.46
CA THR A 46 28.71 7.93 -2.54
C THR A 46 28.45 8.45 -3.96
N LEU A 47 27.41 9.25 -4.09
CA LEU A 47 27.01 9.84 -5.35
C LEU A 47 27.31 11.35 -5.35
N ILE A 48 27.83 11.84 -6.46
CA ILE A 48 28.03 13.28 -6.70
C ILE A 48 27.24 13.59 -7.99
N PRO A 49 26.47 14.68 -8.03
CA PRO A 49 25.78 15.08 -9.26
C PRO A 49 26.75 15.21 -10.44
N TYR A 50 26.33 14.74 -11.62
CA TYR A 50 27.18 14.72 -12.82
C TYR A 50 27.70 16.09 -13.24
N ASN A 51 26.91 17.15 -13.02
CA ASN A 51 27.31 18.51 -13.28
C ASN A 51 28.43 19.03 -12.36
N GLN A 52 28.61 18.41 -11.18
CA GLN A 52 29.69 18.71 -10.24
C GLN A 52 30.91 17.84 -10.46
N ASN A 53 30.73 16.57 -10.81
CA ASN A 53 31.81 15.63 -11.08
C ASN A 53 31.42 14.57 -12.09
N ARG A 54 31.93 14.70 -13.33
CA ARG A 54 31.59 13.79 -14.44
C ARG A 54 32.06 12.34 -14.22
N PHE A 55 33.14 12.13 -13.47
CA PHE A 55 33.68 10.79 -13.19
C PHE A 55 32.97 10.05 -12.08
N ARG A 56 32.35 10.76 -11.14
CA ARG A 56 31.62 10.18 -9.99
C ARG A 56 30.11 10.29 -10.11
N GLY A 57 29.63 11.04 -11.08
CA GLY A 57 28.22 11.28 -11.32
C GLY A 57 27.63 10.46 -12.47
N ASN A 58 28.36 9.49 -13.00
CA ASN A 58 27.87 8.58 -14.04
C ASN A 58 27.79 7.14 -13.51
N PHE A 59 26.98 6.33 -14.16
CA PHE A 59 26.85 4.91 -13.88
C PHE A 59 26.40 4.14 -15.11
N ILE A 60 26.60 2.82 -15.07
CA ILE A 60 26.00 1.87 -16.02
C ILE A 60 25.05 0.94 -15.26
N LEU A 61 24.00 0.51 -15.93
CA LEU A 61 23.10 -0.54 -15.46
C LEU A 61 23.46 -1.84 -16.18
N VAL A 62 23.72 -2.88 -15.40
CA VAL A 62 24.07 -4.21 -15.89
C VAL A 62 22.97 -5.17 -15.45
N ASP A 63 22.39 -5.89 -16.38
CA ASP A 63 21.44 -6.95 -16.08
C ASP A 63 22.14 -8.11 -15.37
N ARG A 64 21.62 -8.55 -14.22
CA ARG A 64 22.26 -9.56 -13.38
C ARG A 64 22.23 -10.97 -13.97
N ALA A 65 21.25 -11.27 -14.80
CA ALA A 65 21.11 -12.60 -15.39
C ALA A 65 21.97 -12.78 -16.63
N THR A 66 22.03 -11.75 -17.47
CA THR A 66 22.74 -11.79 -18.76
C THR A 66 24.12 -11.17 -18.71
N MET A 67 24.43 -10.41 -17.66
CA MET A 67 25.66 -9.60 -17.52
C MET A 67 25.85 -8.55 -18.63
N ASN A 68 24.80 -8.24 -19.36
CA ASN A 68 24.83 -7.23 -20.40
C ASN A 68 24.57 -5.83 -19.82
N THR A 69 25.24 -4.83 -20.39
CA THR A 69 24.91 -3.43 -20.09
C THR A 69 23.58 -3.08 -20.76
N VAL A 70 22.58 -2.74 -19.95
CA VAL A 70 21.22 -2.42 -20.38
C VAL A 70 20.91 -0.92 -20.35
N GLY A 71 21.79 -0.12 -19.76
CA GLY A 71 21.64 1.32 -19.74
C GLY A 71 22.84 2.04 -19.16
N ALA A 72 22.88 3.34 -19.36
CA ALA A 72 23.85 4.24 -18.76
C ALA A 72 23.12 5.51 -18.30
N GLY A 73 23.59 6.13 -17.23
CA GLY A 73 22.93 7.30 -16.70
C GLY A 73 23.87 8.29 -16.02
N MET A 74 23.31 9.45 -15.78
CA MET A 74 23.95 10.55 -15.06
C MET A 74 23.14 10.88 -13.82
N VAL A 75 23.80 10.96 -12.68
CA VAL A 75 23.18 11.35 -11.42
C VAL A 75 22.85 12.84 -11.47
N THR A 76 21.60 13.19 -11.31
CA THR A 76 21.17 14.59 -11.19
C THR A 76 21.28 15.07 -9.75
N HIS A 77 20.77 14.28 -8.81
CA HIS A 77 20.86 14.52 -7.36
C HIS A 77 20.57 13.24 -6.58
N ALA A 78 21.06 13.17 -5.37
CA ALA A 78 20.68 12.11 -4.44
C ALA A 78 19.31 12.45 -3.81
N LEU A 79 18.37 11.54 -3.95
CA LEU A 79 17.11 11.59 -3.20
C LEU A 79 17.42 11.15 -1.77
N ARG A 80 17.90 12.07 -0.92
CA ARG A 80 18.11 11.78 0.50
C ARG A 80 16.74 11.65 1.16
N ARG A 81 16.30 10.44 1.38
CA ARG A 81 15.23 10.19 2.33
C ARG A 81 15.77 10.55 3.71
N SER A 82 15.21 11.58 4.31
CA SER A 82 15.17 11.84 5.76
C SER A 82 16.46 12.13 6.57
N ALA A 83 17.63 12.29 6.02
CA ALA A 83 18.79 12.64 6.87
C ALA A 83 18.65 14.02 7.59
N ASN A 84 17.69 14.84 7.18
CA ASN A 84 17.41 16.16 7.76
C ASN A 84 15.94 16.32 8.24
N ILE A 85 15.20 15.20 8.40
CA ILE A 85 13.86 15.23 9.00
C ILE A 85 14.03 14.97 10.48
N SER A 86 13.67 15.95 11.30
CA SER A 86 13.48 15.81 12.74
C SER A 86 11.98 15.71 13.02
N GLU A 87 11.61 14.81 13.90
CA GLU A 87 10.25 14.73 14.40
C GLU A 87 9.93 16.04 15.16
N HIS A 88 8.78 16.62 14.84
CA HIS A 88 8.28 17.78 15.55
C HIS A 88 7.22 17.32 16.55
N HIS A 89 7.52 17.49 17.84
CA HIS A 89 6.60 17.16 18.92
C HIS A 89 5.58 18.28 19.09
N TYR A 90 4.30 17.94 18.94
CA TYR A 90 3.19 18.84 19.18
C TYR A 90 2.69 18.72 20.63
N GLU A 91 2.22 19.81 21.23
CA GLU A 91 1.66 19.82 22.59
C GLU A 91 0.35 19.03 22.68
N ILE A 92 -0.40 18.94 21.58
CA ILE A 92 -1.64 18.16 21.50
C ILE A 92 -1.28 16.82 20.89
N ASP A 93 -1.33 15.77 21.72
CA ASP A 93 -1.07 14.40 21.33
C ASP A 93 -2.34 13.65 20.89
N ARG A 94 -2.18 12.39 20.54
CA ARG A 94 -3.26 11.49 20.12
C ARG A 94 -4.28 11.31 21.24
N GLU A 95 -3.83 11.09 22.47
CA GLU A 95 -4.67 10.88 23.66
C GLU A 95 -5.57 12.07 23.90
N ALA A 96 -5.04 13.29 23.81
CA ALA A 96 -5.82 14.53 23.95
C ALA A 96 -6.87 14.66 22.83
N ARG A 97 -6.49 14.35 21.58
CA ARG A 97 -7.42 14.36 20.45
C ARG A 97 -8.54 13.31 20.58
N ALA A 98 -8.22 12.11 21.05
CA ALA A 98 -9.17 11.05 21.27
C ALA A 98 -10.12 11.35 22.44
N ALA A 99 -9.58 11.87 23.57
CA ALA A 99 -10.36 12.28 24.72
C ALA A 99 -11.37 13.38 24.37
N GLN A 100 -11.00 14.36 23.53
CA GLN A 100 -11.92 15.40 23.05
C GLN A 100 -13.12 14.80 22.28
N LYS A 101 -12.93 13.63 21.64
CA LYS A 101 -13.98 12.88 20.93
C LYS A 101 -14.67 11.83 21.80
N ASN A 102 -14.31 11.77 23.08
CA ASN A 102 -14.83 10.78 24.04
C ASN A 102 -14.71 9.34 23.54
N GLN A 103 -13.55 8.98 22.97
CA GLN A 103 -13.26 7.66 22.42
C GLN A 103 -11.78 7.31 22.57
N THR A 104 -11.45 6.03 22.29
CA THR A 104 -10.08 5.56 22.12
C THR A 104 -9.78 5.39 20.63
N ALA A 105 -8.64 5.90 20.16
CA ALA A 105 -8.21 5.69 18.79
C ALA A 105 -7.85 4.22 18.58
N LYS A 106 -8.28 3.65 17.46
CA LYS A 106 -8.00 2.25 17.12
C LYS A 106 -7.99 2.06 15.61
N VAL A 107 -7.22 1.09 15.14
CA VAL A 107 -7.22 0.68 13.73
C VAL A 107 -7.84 -0.70 13.61
N ILE A 108 -8.85 -0.82 12.73
CA ILE A 108 -9.53 -2.06 12.40
C ILE A 108 -9.21 -2.40 10.95
N TRP A 109 -8.32 -3.38 10.76
CA TRP A 109 -7.81 -3.75 9.45
C TRP A 109 -8.53 -4.97 8.90
N LEU A 110 -9.54 -4.73 8.04
CA LEU A 110 -10.28 -5.80 7.37
C LEU A 110 -9.49 -6.31 6.15
N THR A 111 -9.06 -7.57 6.19
CA THR A 111 -8.42 -8.27 5.08
C THR A 111 -9.27 -9.42 4.55
N GLY A 112 -9.05 -9.86 3.32
CA GLY A 112 -9.77 -10.96 2.67
C GLY A 112 -9.92 -10.76 1.16
N LEU A 113 -10.39 -11.77 0.45
CA LEU A 113 -10.54 -11.78 -1.00
C LEU A 113 -11.49 -10.68 -1.51
N SER A 114 -11.36 -10.32 -2.79
CA SER A 114 -12.37 -9.46 -3.44
C SER A 114 -13.74 -10.17 -3.40
N GLY A 115 -14.81 -9.43 -3.05
CA GLY A 115 -16.14 -10.03 -2.88
C GLY A 115 -16.37 -10.74 -1.53
N SER A 116 -15.40 -10.73 -0.60
CA SER A 116 -15.58 -11.36 0.72
C SER A 116 -16.55 -10.63 1.66
N GLY A 117 -16.86 -9.36 1.40
CA GLY A 117 -17.79 -8.57 2.23
C GLY A 117 -17.13 -7.45 3.05
N LYS A 118 -15.83 -7.23 2.95
CA LYS A 118 -15.08 -6.21 3.72
C LYS A 118 -15.70 -4.82 3.70
N SER A 119 -15.95 -4.27 2.52
CA SER A 119 -16.51 -2.92 2.38
C SER A 119 -17.93 -2.81 2.94
N THR A 120 -18.70 -3.89 2.87
CA THR A 120 -20.05 -3.95 3.44
C THR A 120 -19.98 -3.94 4.97
N ILE A 121 -19.10 -4.73 5.57
CA ILE A 121 -18.86 -4.79 7.02
C ILE A 121 -18.27 -3.45 7.50
N ALA A 122 -17.30 -2.87 6.78
CA ALA A 122 -16.71 -1.58 7.09
C ALA A 122 -17.78 -0.46 7.16
N ASN A 123 -18.64 -0.38 6.14
CA ASN A 123 -19.74 0.59 6.10
C ASN A 123 -20.77 0.36 7.24
N ALA A 124 -21.09 -0.89 7.56
CA ALA A 124 -21.98 -1.20 8.67
C ALA A 124 -21.38 -0.80 10.01
N LEU A 125 -20.08 -1.06 10.21
CA LEU A 125 -19.35 -0.67 11.41
C LEU A 125 -19.30 0.86 11.54
N GLU A 126 -18.94 1.58 10.48
CA GLU A 126 -18.90 3.04 10.49
C GLU A 126 -20.26 3.65 10.85
N LYS A 127 -21.36 3.16 10.22
CA LYS A 127 -22.72 3.58 10.56
C LYS A 127 -23.06 3.35 12.03
N LYS A 128 -22.65 2.20 12.57
CA LYS A 128 -22.90 1.88 13.97
C LYS A 128 -22.14 2.80 14.90
N LEU A 129 -20.86 3.02 14.65
CA LEU A 129 -20.02 3.95 15.42
C LEU A 129 -20.57 5.37 15.35
N PHE A 130 -20.96 5.83 14.15
CA PHE A 130 -21.60 7.14 13.98
C PHE A 130 -22.88 7.26 14.81
N SER A 131 -23.73 6.22 14.85
CA SER A 131 -24.95 6.23 15.68
C SER A 131 -24.68 6.28 17.20
N LEU A 132 -23.47 5.88 17.61
CA LEU A 132 -23.00 5.95 19.00
C LEU A 132 -22.26 7.27 19.31
N GLY A 133 -22.21 8.21 18.35
CA GLY A 133 -21.48 9.47 18.49
C GLY A 133 -19.97 9.35 18.38
N MET A 134 -19.46 8.21 17.91
CA MET A 134 -18.03 7.97 17.75
C MET A 134 -17.56 8.43 16.36
N HIS A 135 -16.34 8.93 16.32
CA HIS A 135 -15.71 9.44 15.10
C HIS A 135 -14.87 8.36 14.44
N ALA A 136 -15.37 7.80 13.34
CA ALA A 136 -14.70 6.79 12.57
C ALA A 136 -14.46 7.27 11.11
N TYR A 137 -13.52 6.63 10.41
CA TYR A 137 -13.29 6.86 8.99
C TYR A 137 -12.90 5.56 8.28
N VAL A 138 -13.54 5.30 7.13
CA VAL A 138 -13.25 4.12 6.29
C VAL A 138 -12.25 4.45 5.21
N LEU A 139 -11.15 3.70 5.17
CA LEU A 139 -10.19 3.65 4.07
C LEU A 139 -10.48 2.41 3.22
N ASP A 140 -11.27 2.58 2.16
CA ASP A 140 -11.58 1.50 1.22
C ASP A 140 -10.57 1.43 0.09
N GLY A 141 -10.12 0.24 -0.26
CA GLY A 141 -9.07 0.01 -1.25
C GLY A 141 -9.38 0.54 -2.64
N ASP A 142 -10.64 0.48 -3.08
CA ASP A 142 -11.02 1.01 -4.38
C ASP A 142 -11.06 2.54 -4.37
N ASN A 143 -11.59 3.13 -3.30
CA ASN A 143 -11.60 4.58 -3.15
C ASN A 143 -10.18 5.16 -3.09
N MET A 144 -9.27 4.48 -2.39
CA MET A 144 -7.86 4.89 -2.35
C MET A 144 -7.20 4.85 -3.73
N ARG A 145 -7.60 3.91 -4.59
CA ARG A 145 -7.11 3.82 -5.98
C ARG A 145 -7.67 4.86 -6.93
N LEU A 146 -8.76 5.53 -6.58
CA LEU A 146 -9.27 6.68 -7.36
C LEU A 146 -8.45 7.95 -7.14
N GLY A 147 -7.71 8.04 -6.04
CA GLY A 147 -6.94 9.23 -5.66
C GLY A 147 -5.47 8.90 -5.36
N LEU A 148 -5.17 8.67 -4.07
CA LEU A 148 -3.81 8.51 -3.55
C LEU A 148 -2.99 7.44 -4.29
N ASN A 149 -3.61 6.33 -4.66
CA ASN A 149 -2.97 5.16 -5.26
C ASN A 149 -3.35 4.95 -6.74
N LYS A 150 -3.76 6.02 -7.44
CA LYS A 150 -4.17 5.96 -8.86
C LYS A 150 -3.04 5.55 -9.82
N ASP A 151 -1.81 5.73 -9.40
CA ASP A 151 -0.58 5.37 -10.11
C ASP A 151 -0.21 3.89 -9.97
N LEU A 152 -0.85 3.14 -9.04
CA LEU A 152 -0.52 1.75 -8.75
C LEU A 152 -1.41 0.78 -9.53
N GLY A 153 -0.78 -0.27 -10.10
CA GLY A 153 -1.43 -1.42 -10.70
C GLY A 153 -1.77 -2.52 -9.67
N PHE A 154 -1.64 -3.78 -10.13
CA PHE A 154 -1.98 -4.96 -9.34
C PHE A 154 -0.83 -5.99 -9.26
N THR A 155 0.40 -5.59 -9.59
CA THR A 155 1.58 -6.42 -9.37
C THR A 155 1.81 -6.64 -7.87
N ARG A 156 2.71 -7.54 -7.49
CA ARG A 156 3.07 -7.75 -6.08
C ARG A 156 3.59 -6.45 -5.45
N GLU A 157 4.47 -5.76 -6.16
CA GLU A 157 5.10 -4.52 -5.75
C GLU A 157 4.07 -3.39 -5.59
N ASP A 158 3.16 -3.24 -6.57
CA ASP A 158 2.07 -2.26 -6.51
C ASP A 158 1.13 -2.52 -5.32
N ARG A 159 0.87 -3.78 -4.99
CA ARG A 159 0.04 -4.14 -3.85
C ARG A 159 0.73 -3.85 -2.53
N ALA A 160 2.01 -4.16 -2.40
CA ALA A 160 2.82 -3.84 -1.23
C ALA A 160 2.85 -2.30 -1.02
N GLU A 161 3.12 -1.54 -2.07
CA GLU A 161 3.11 -0.07 -2.00
C GLU A 161 1.72 0.50 -1.70
N ASN A 162 0.65 -0.11 -2.22
CA ASN A 162 -0.72 0.26 -1.87
C ASN A 162 -1.00 0.05 -0.38
N VAL A 163 -0.60 -1.09 0.20
CA VAL A 163 -0.73 -1.36 1.64
C VAL A 163 0.09 -0.36 2.43
N ARG A 164 1.35 -0.14 2.07
CA ARG A 164 2.24 0.82 2.72
C ARG A 164 1.64 2.24 2.76
N ARG A 165 1.16 2.76 1.63
CA ARG A 165 0.55 4.10 1.59
C ARG A 165 -0.71 4.20 2.43
N VAL A 166 -1.57 3.18 2.39
CA VAL A 166 -2.81 3.17 3.18
C VAL A 166 -2.50 3.06 4.67
N SER A 167 -1.48 2.29 5.06
CA SER A 167 -1.08 2.18 6.48
C SER A 167 -0.57 3.51 7.05
N GLU A 168 0.16 4.32 6.26
CA GLU A 168 0.58 5.67 6.67
C GLU A 168 -0.61 6.64 6.85
N VAL A 169 -1.59 6.56 5.94
CA VAL A 169 -2.83 7.35 6.09
C VAL A 169 -3.61 6.88 7.31
N ALA A 170 -3.71 5.55 7.53
CA ALA A 170 -4.36 4.98 8.69
C ALA A 170 -3.68 5.44 9.99
N HIS A 171 -2.34 5.48 10.02
CA HIS A 171 -1.57 5.99 11.15
C HIS A 171 -1.85 7.47 11.40
N THR A 172 -1.93 8.29 10.35
CA THR A 172 -2.26 9.72 10.48
C THR A 172 -3.66 9.94 11.07
N LEU A 173 -4.67 9.17 10.61
CA LEU A 173 -6.03 9.24 11.14
C LEU A 173 -6.14 8.73 12.57
N TYR A 174 -5.40 7.68 12.89
CA TYR A 174 -5.27 7.15 14.24
C TYR A 174 -4.62 8.17 15.18
N ASP A 175 -3.53 8.85 14.74
CA ASP A 175 -2.92 9.95 15.50
C ASP A 175 -3.88 11.14 15.68
N ALA A 176 -4.78 11.37 14.72
CA ALA A 176 -5.86 12.34 14.87
C ALA A 176 -6.94 11.93 15.91
N GLY A 177 -6.79 10.78 16.56
CA GLY A 177 -7.72 10.28 17.58
C GLY A 177 -8.98 9.62 17.00
N LEU A 178 -8.94 9.14 15.74
CA LEU A 178 -10.07 8.51 15.08
C LEU A 178 -10.04 6.98 15.22
N ILE A 179 -11.19 6.35 15.09
CA ILE A 179 -11.31 4.92 14.81
C ILE A 179 -11.17 4.75 13.32
N THR A 180 -10.06 4.16 12.87
CA THR A 180 -9.77 4.00 11.45
C THR A 180 -10.10 2.59 10.98
N ILE A 181 -11.02 2.46 10.03
CA ILE A 181 -11.46 1.20 9.47
C ILE A 181 -10.82 1.04 8.09
N VAL A 182 -9.91 0.08 7.94
CA VAL A 182 -9.26 -0.20 6.66
C VAL A 182 -9.91 -1.41 6.01
N ALA A 183 -10.33 -1.31 4.75
CA ALA A 183 -10.92 -2.40 3.98
C ALA A 183 -10.07 -2.67 2.72
N LEU A 184 -9.05 -3.51 2.85
CA LEU A 184 -8.13 -3.88 1.79
C LEU A 184 -8.08 -5.40 1.58
N VAL A 185 -7.74 -5.84 0.38
CA VAL A 185 -7.40 -7.27 0.16
C VAL A 185 -6.15 -7.63 0.95
N SER A 186 -5.10 -6.78 0.92
CA SER A 186 -3.81 -6.96 1.61
C SER A 186 -3.34 -8.42 1.61
N PRO A 187 -2.99 -8.98 0.42
CA PRO A 187 -2.88 -10.43 0.26
C PRO A 187 -1.66 -11.05 0.94
N PHE A 188 -0.61 -10.27 1.21
CA PHE A 188 0.65 -10.77 1.73
C PHE A 188 0.78 -10.52 3.24
N ALA A 189 1.19 -11.57 3.97
CA ALA A 189 1.36 -11.52 5.43
C ALA A 189 2.41 -10.50 5.87
N GLU A 190 3.50 -10.39 5.11
CA GLU A 190 4.58 -9.42 5.35
C GLU A 190 4.07 -7.98 5.32
N ASP A 191 3.27 -7.63 4.30
CA ASP A 191 2.70 -6.28 4.15
C ASP A 191 1.77 -5.94 5.33
N ARG A 192 0.94 -6.91 5.77
CA ARG A 192 0.04 -6.73 6.93
C ARG A 192 0.82 -6.60 8.24
N ALA A 193 1.88 -7.40 8.41
CA ALA A 193 2.76 -7.30 9.57
C ALA A 193 3.47 -5.95 9.62
N GLN A 194 3.94 -5.44 8.48
CA GLN A 194 4.54 -4.11 8.39
C GLN A 194 3.52 -3.02 8.71
N ALA A 195 2.29 -3.11 8.20
CA ALA A 195 1.23 -2.18 8.56
C ALA A 195 0.95 -2.18 10.07
N LYS A 196 0.84 -3.37 10.68
CA LYS A 196 0.62 -3.54 12.12
C LYS A 196 1.74 -2.93 12.96
N SER A 197 2.99 -3.01 12.51
CA SER A 197 4.15 -2.50 13.25
C SER A 197 4.18 -0.97 13.44
N LEU A 198 3.33 -0.23 12.74
CA LEU A 198 3.19 1.22 12.91
C LEU A 198 2.39 1.60 14.16
N PHE A 199 1.72 0.64 14.80
CA PHE A 199 0.78 0.88 15.89
C PHE A 199 1.24 0.18 17.17
N PRO A 200 0.94 0.76 18.34
CA PRO A 200 1.17 0.09 19.62
C PRO A 200 0.39 -1.21 19.74
N GLU A 201 0.88 -2.10 20.60
CA GLU A 201 0.22 -3.37 20.88
C GLU A 201 -1.22 -3.13 21.40
N GLY A 202 -2.18 -3.89 20.85
CA GLY A 202 -3.59 -3.79 21.19
C GLY A 202 -4.39 -2.69 20.46
N GLU A 203 -3.71 -1.77 19.75
CA GLU A 203 -4.37 -0.65 19.06
C GLU A 203 -4.61 -0.89 17.56
N PHE A 204 -4.05 -1.97 17.03
CA PHE A 204 -4.32 -2.48 15.69
C PHE A 204 -4.97 -3.86 15.78
N ALA A 205 -6.12 -4.02 15.15
CA ALA A 205 -6.81 -5.30 15.07
C ALA A 205 -6.88 -5.78 13.63
N GLU A 206 -6.18 -6.86 13.31
CA GLU A 206 -6.32 -7.58 12.04
C GLU A 206 -7.57 -8.43 12.07
N VAL A 207 -8.50 -8.15 11.17
CA VAL A 207 -9.79 -8.85 11.07
C VAL A 207 -9.87 -9.54 9.72
N TRP A 208 -9.87 -10.86 9.71
CA TRP A 208 -10.00 -11.64 8.50
C TRP A 208 -11.45 -11.91 8.14
N VAL A 209 -11.92 -11.30 7.04
CA VAL A 209 -13.23 -11.63 6.47
C VAL A 209 -13.08 -12.87 5.58
N LYS A 210 -13.23 -14.04 6.21
CA LYS A 210 -13.06 -15.35 5.59
C LYS A 210 -14.26 -15.68 4.72
N THR A 211 -14.03 -15.80 3.42
CA THR A 211 -15.02 -16.24 2.42
C THR A 211 -14.29 -17.02 1.36
N SER A 212 -14.80 -18.20 1.00
CA SER A 212 -14.16 -19.03 -0.02
C SER A 212 -14.12 -18.32 -1.37
N ALA A 213 -13.06 -18.57 -2.16
CA ALA A 213 -12.93 -18.02 -3.50
C ALA A 213 -14.13 -18.35 -4.39
N ARG A 214 -14.75 -19.54 -4.21
CA ARG A 214 -15.98 -19.94 -4.93
C ARG A 214 -17.13 -18.97 -4.62
N VAL A 215 -17.41 -18.71 -3.37
CA VAL A 215 -18.50 -17.78 -2.96
C VAL A 215 -18.20 -16.35 -3.41
N CYS A 216 -16.93 -15.91 -3.32
CA CYS A 216 -16.52 -14.61 -3.83
C CYS A 216 -16.74 -14.48 -5.35
N ALA A 217 -16.44 -15.55 -6.11
CA ALA A 217 -16.66 -15.61 -7.56
C ALA A 217 -18.15 -15.66 -7.93
N GLU A 218 -18.98 -16.36 -7.15
CA GLU A 218 -20.44 -16.37 -7.33
C GLU A 218 -21.05 -14.97 -7.12
N ARG A 219 -20.55 -14.23 -6.15
CA ARG A 219 -20.99 -12.85 -5.88
C ARG A 219 -20.52 -11.86 -6.93
N ASP A 220 -19.26 -11.92 -7.27
CA ASP A 220 -18.50 -11.09 -8.24
C ASP A 220 -19.08 -9.67 -8.48
N PRO A 221 -19.27 -8.84 -7.45
CA PRO A 221 -20.00 -7.57 -7.56
C PRO A 221 -19.34 -6.57 -8.52
N LYS A 222 -18.06 -6.78 -8.86
CA LYS A 222 -17.24 -5.91 -9.71
C LYS A 222 -16.87 -6.57 -11.05
N GLY A 223 -17.30 -7.79 -11.31
CA GLY A 223 -16.95 -8.56 -12.50
C GLY A 223 -15.47 -8.96 -12.60
N LEU A 224 -14.73 -8.93 -11.48
CA LEU A 224 -13.28 -9.21 -11.46
C LEU A 224 -12.97 -10.69 -11.70
N TYR A 225 -13.79 -11.59 -11.16
CA TYR A 225 -13.63 -13.03 -11.37
C TYR A 225 -13.95 -13.42 -12.80
N LYS A 226 -14.96 -12.80 -13.43
CA LYS A 226 -15.24 -12.98 -14.85
C LYS A 226 -14.08 -12.51 -15.73
N LYS A 227 -13.48 -11.36 -15.41
CA LYS A 227 -12.29 -10.85 -16.12
C LYS A 227 -11.07 -11.74 -15.91
N ALA A 228 -10.88 -12.29 -14.72
CA ALA A 228 -9.80 -13.25 -14.45
C ALA A 228 -9.98 -14.54 -15.25
N ALA A 229 -11.19 -15.09 -15.29
CA ALA A 229 -11.52 -16.29 -16.07
C ALA A 229 -11.32 -16.09 -17.58
N SER A 230 -11.52 -14.87 -18.11
CA SER A 230 -11.24 -14.53 -19.51
C SER A 230 -9.78 -14.15 -19.79
N GLY A 231 -8.87 -14.25 -18.82
CA GLY A 231 -7.45 -13.89 -18.95
C GLY A 231 -7.16 -12.39 -18.96
N GLN A 232 -8.17 -11.54 -18.80
CA GLN A 232 -8.00 -10.07 -18.78
C GLN A 232 -7.42 -9.55 -17.46
N LEU A 233 -7.46 -10.33 -16.38
CA LEU A 233 -6.96 -9.96 -15.06
C LEU A 233 -6.18 -11.13 -14.44
N PRO A 234 -4.92 -11.39 -14.87
CA PRO A 234 -4.16 -12.55 -14.41
C PRO A 234 -3.77 -12.50 -12.92
N ASN A 235 -3.69 -11.30 -12.33
CA ASN A 235 -3.18 -11.07 -10.97
C ASN A 235 -4.31 -10.86 -9.94
N LEU A 236 -5.47 -11.51 -10.09
CA LEU A 236 -6.53 -11.46 -9.09
C LEU A 236 -6.15 -12.34 -7.89
N SER A 237 -6.14 -11.76 -6.69
CA SER A 237 -5.83 -12.50 -5.45
C SER A 237 -6.86 -13.60 -5.20
N GLY A 238 -6.36 -14.81 -4.92
CA GLY A 238 -7.15 -16.02 -4.74
C GLY A 238 -7.49 -16.77 -6.03
N VAL A 239 -7.05 -16.28 -7.21
CA VAL A 239 -7.21 -16.96 -8.51
C VAL A 239 -5.86 -17.09 -9.22
N GLY A 240 -5.29 -15.99 -9.69
CA GLY A 240 -3.99 -15.98 -10.38
C GLY A 240 -2.84 -15.49 -9.49
N GLN A 241 -3.14 -14.94 -8.33
CA GLN A 241 -2.18 -14.53 -7.32
C GLN A 241 -2.60 -15.09 -5.96
N GLU A 242 -1.62 -15.55 -5.19
CA GLU A 242 -1.84 -16.10 -3.85
C GLU A 242 -2.43 -15.05 -2.89
N TYR A 243 -3.27 -15.52 -1.98
CA TYR A 243 -3.70 -14.79 -0.80
C TYR A 243 -3.23 -15.56 0.43
N GLU A 244 -2.29 -15.01 1.15
CA GLU A 244 -1.73 -15.58 2.38
C GLU A 244 -2.71 -15.35 3.53
N GLU A 245 -3.38 -16.42 3.96
CA GLU A 245 -4.36 -16.36 5.04
C GLU A 245 -3.72 -15.91 6.35
N PRO A 246 -4.34 -14.96 7.09
CA PRO A 246 -3.84 -14.56 8.40
C PRO A 246 -3.78 -15.73 9.37
N GLN A 247 -2.59 -15.93 10.00
CA GLN A 247 -2.38 -17.02 10.97
C GLN A 247 -2.75 -16.62 12.40
N ALA A 248 -2.75 -15.32 12.69
CA ALA A 248 -2.96 -14.76 14.03
C ALA A 248 -3.83 -13.49 13.99
N ALA A 249 -4.90 -13.52 13.18
CA ALA A 249 -5.88 -12.44 13.18
C ALA A 249 -6.57 -12.32 14.55
N GLU A 250 -6.76 -11.10 15.03
CA GLU A 250 -7.49 -10.84 16.29
C GLU A 250 -8.94 -11.28 16.20
N LEU A 251 -9.51 -11.29 14.99
CA LEU A 251 -10.88 -11.77 14.76
C LEU A 251 -11.00 -12.39 13.36
N ILE A 252 -11.71 -13.51 13.27
CA ILE A 252 -12.11 -14.13 12.00
C ILE A 252 -13.62 -13.98 11.86
N LEU A 253 -14.06 -13.32 10.81
CA LEU A 253 -15.47 -13.17 10.45
C LEU A 253 -15.82 -14.11 9.30
N ASP A 254 -16.95 -14.80 9.41
CA ASP A 254 -17.50 -15.56 8.28
C ASP A 254 -18.27 -14.60 7.36
N GLY A 255 -17.67 -14.29 6.21
CA GLY A 255 -18.31 -13.40 5.22
C GLY A 255 -19.55 -13.98 4.54
N THR A 256 -19.99 -15.20 4.85
CA THR A 256 -21.26 -15.79 4.41
C THR A 256 -22.42 -15.50 5.35
N LEU A 257 -22.12 -15.14 6.59
CA LEU A 257 -23.13 -14.77 7.57
C LEU A 257 -23.74 -13.38 7.30
N PRO A 258 -24.94 -13.11 7.85
CA PRO A 258 -25.51 -11.78 7.82
C PRO A 258 -24.54 -10.71 8.38
N VAL A 259 -24.58 -9.54 7.79
CA VAL A 259 -23.69 -8.42 8.20
C VAL A 259 -23.86 -8.07 9.67
N GLU A 260 -25.08 -8.14 10.18
CA GLU A 260 -25.45 -7.84 11.57
C GLU A 260 -24.75 -8.77 12.57
N GLU A 261 -24.65 -10.05 12.26
CA GLU A 261 -23.96 -11.04 13.11
C GLU A 261 -22.45 -10.75 13.16
N ASN A 262 -21.83 -10.52 12.00
CA ASN A 262 -20.43 -10.13 11.90
C ASN A 262 -20.14 -8.82 12.64
N LEU A 263 -21.06 -7.85 12.54
CA LEU A 263 -20.95 -6.57 13.24
C LEU A 263 -20.99 -6.74 14.76
N GLN A 264 -21.88 -7.59 15.29
CA GLN A 264 -21.96 -7.88 16.72
C GLN A 264 -20.68 -8.53 17.26
N LEU A 265 -20.11 -9.47 16.50
CA LEU A 265 -18.83 -10.09 16.85
C LEU A 265 -17.70 -9.05 16.87
N LEU A 266 -17.64 -8.22 15.83
CA LEU A 266 -16.62 -7.17 15.68
C LEU A 266 -16.68 -6.15 16.82
N LEU A 267 -17.86 -5.67 17.17
CA LEU A 267 -18.06 -4.73 18.27
C LEU A 267 -17.63 -5.31 19.63
N LYS A 268 -17.94 -6.57 19.90
CA LYS A 268 -17.55 -7.24 21.14
C LYS A 268 -16.06 -7.49 21.27
N THR A 269 -15.38 -7.77 20.15
CA THR A 269 -13.99 -8.23 20.18
C THR A 269 -12.99 -7.09 20.01
N VAL A 270 -13.38 -6.04 19.30
CA VAL A 270 -12.45 -5.00 18.86
C VAL A 270 -12.67 -3.66 19.55
N LEU A 271 -13.88 -3.36 20.03
CA LEU A 271 -14.22 -2.07 20.64
C LEU A 271 -14.42 -2.14 22.17
N VAL A 272 -14.26 -3.30 22.76
CA VAL A 272 -14.15 -3.51 24.22
C VAL A 272 -12.67 -3.61 24.56
#